data_cf94f1c64f471edb9bb925f82125e3e6
#
_entry.id   cf94f1c64f471edb9bb925f82125e3e6
#
_cell.length_a   1.000
_cell.length_b   1.000
_cell.length_c   1.000
_cell.angle_alpha   90.00
_cell.angle_beta   90.00
_cell.angle_gamma   90.00
#
_symmetry.space_group_name_H-M   'P 1'
#
loop_
_entity.id
_entity.type
_entity.pdbx_description
1 polymer ?
#
loop_
_entity_poly.entity_id
_entity_poly.type
_entity_poly.pdbx_seq_one_letter_code
_entity_poly.pdbx_strand_id
1 'polypeptide(L)'
;GQFGGHGQDALTRIKRNIEIELPVLSRFSCEYQVTRADANAYFDTSSSTEFDLAYLDPPYNQHPYGSNYFMLNLLATYERPREISNVSGIPIDWNRSRYNQRREAEVALFEVIKRCPAKYVMVSYNSEGFIPHERFLDVMSNCGKLSVLETPYNTFRGSRNLNNRPIHVTEFLYLLEK
;
A
#
# COMPACT_ATOMS: atom_id res chain seq x y z
N GLY A 1 9.20 25.32 0.42
CA GLY A 1 8.89 23.99 -0.08
C GLY A 1 7.92 24.07 -1.24
N GLN A 2 8.20 23.35 -2.30
CA GLN A 2 7.33 23.33 -3.46
C GLN A 2 6.37 22.14 -3.34
N PHE A 3 5.13 22.43 -2.97
CA PHE A 3 4.06 21.46 -3.09
C PHE A 3 3.60 21.34 -4.54
N GLY A 4 3.77 20.16 -5.12
CA GLY A 4 2.99 19.72 -6.26
C GLY A 4 3.16 20.47 -7.58
N GLY A 5 4.35 20.92 -7.90
CA GLY A 5 4.63 21.45 -9.24
C GLY A 5 4.39 22.96 -9.41
N HIS A 6 5.18 23.53 -10.28
CA HIS A 6 5.04 24.93 -10.70
C HIS A 6 3.89 25.09 -11.69
N GLY A 7 2.98 26.03 -11.44
CA GLY A 7 2.00 26.47 -12.42
C GLY A 7 0.66 26.90 -11.81
N GLN A 8 -0.15 27.55 -12.65
CA GLN A 8 -1.49 28.01 -12.28
C GLN A 8 -2.40 26.88 -11.77
N ASP A 9 -2.21 25.66 -12.26
CA ASP A 9 -2.98 24.49 -11.83
C ASP A 9 -2.77 24.14 -10.35
N ALA A 10 -1.57 24.33 -9.80
CA ALA A 10 -1.29 24.11 -8.40
C ALA A 10 -2.05 25.09 -7.50
N LEU A 11 -2.08 26.36 -7.89
CA LEU A 11 -2.84 27.39 -7.16
C LEU A 11 -4.35 27.17 -7.24
N THR A 12 -4.85 26.69 -8.37
CA THR A 12 -6.27 26.39 -8.56
C THR A 12 -6.70 25.22 -7.69
N ARG A 13 -5.87 24.18 -7.55
CA ARG A 13 -6.13 23.02 -6.69
C ARG A 13 -6.15 23.39 -5.20
N ILE A 14 -5.25 24.27 -4.77
CA ILE A 14 -5.16 24.72 -3.36
C ILE A 14 -6.36 25.60 -2.96
N LYS A 15 -6.98 26.28 -3.93
CA LYS A 15 -8.11 27.20 -3.68
C LYS A 15 -9.48 26.52 -3.67
N ARG A 16 -9.57 25.23 -3.99
CA ARG A 16 -10.84 24.50 -3.90
C ARG A 16 -11.23 24.23 -2.47
N ASN A 17 -12.52 24.28 -2.19
CA ASN A 17 -13.05 23.83 -0.91
C ASN A 17 -12.81 22.31 -0.74
N ILE A 18 -12.52 21.89 0.46
CA ILE A 18 -12.51 20.49 0.83
C ILE A 18 -13.93 20.15 1.28
N GLU A 19 -14.61 19.31 0.51
CA GLU A 19 -15.92 18.77 0.89
C GLU A 19 -15.68 17.42 1.57
N ILE A 20 -16.18 17.30 2.79
CA ILE A 20 -16.08 16.07 3.58
C ILE A 20 -17.46 15.42 3.56
N GLU A 21 -17.54 14.24 2.95
CA GLU A 21 -18.73 13.43 2.97
C GLU A 21 -18.68 12.44 4.14
N LEU A 22 -19.85 12.00 4.60
CA LEU A 22 -19.92 10.96 5.61
C LEU A 22 -19.41 9.64 5.03
N PRO A 23 -18.59 8.88 5.77
CA PRO A 23 -18.10 7.60 5.30
C PRO A 23 -19.24 6.60 5.13
N VAL A 24 -19.16 5.78 4.11
CA VAL A 24 -20.06 4.64 3.96
C VAL A 24 -19.65 3.57 4.97
N LEU A 25 -20.51 3.34 5.95
CA LEU A 25 -20.27 2.35 7.00
C LEU A 25 -20.83 0.98 6.59
N SER A 26 -20.23 -0.08 7.13
CA SER A 26 -20.75 -1.45 6.98
C SER A 26 -22.15 -1.55 7.56
N ARG A 27 -23.03 -2.27 6.85
CA ARG A 27 -24.39 -2.60 7.33
C ARG A 27 -24.40 -3.83 8.23
N PHE A 28 -23.28 -4.53 8.32
CA PHE A 28 -23.16 -5.74 9.16
C PHE A 28 -22.61 -5.35 10.52
N SER A 29 -23.28 -5.85 11.57
CA SER A 29 -22.74 -5.80 12.92
C SER A 29 -21.71 -6.91 13.06
N CYS A 30 -20.48 -6.54 13.43
CA CYS A 30 -19.37 -7.47 13.65
C CYS A 30 -18.45 -6.93 14.75
N GLU A 31 -17.74 -7.83 15.39
CA GLU A 31 -16.61 -7.45 16.24
C GLU A 31 -15.44 -7.04 15.34
N TYR A 32 -14.72 -6.01 15.74
CA TYR A 32 -13.53 -5.55 15.02
C TYR A 32 -12.41 -5.19 15.96
N GLN A 33 -11.20 -5.38 15.48
CA GLN A 33 -9.99 -4.94 16.16
C GLN A 33 -9.10 -4.18 15.17
N VAL A 34 -8.61 -3.02 15.57
CA VAL A 34 -7.68 -2.22 14.79
C VAL A 34 -6.35 -2.17 15.53
N THR A 35 -5.28 -2.58 14.85
CA THR A 35 -3.92 -2.55 15.40
C THR A 35 -2.97 -1.80 14.47
N ARG A 36 -1.93 -1.21 15.06
CA ARG A 36 -0.82 -0.61 14.32
C ARG A 36 0.46 -1.35 14.66
N ALA A 37 0.96 -2.16 13.73
CA ALA A 37 2.15 -2.96 13.92
C ALA A 37 2.94 -3.12 12.61
N ASP A 38 4.18 -3.58 12.70
CA ASP A 38 4.89 -4.13 11.55
C ASP A 38 4.29 -5.46 11.17
N ALA A 39 3.96 -5.67 9.89
CA ALA A 39 3.25 -6.86 9.44
C ALA A 39 4.05 -8.15 9.66
N ASN A 40 5.36 -8.12 9.48
CA ASN A 40 6.21 -9.28 9.69
C ASN A 40 6.30 -9.64 11.18
N ALA A 41 6.44 -8.63 12.06
CA ALA A 41 6.46 -8.84 13.50
C ALA A 41 5.10 -9.26 14.08
N TYR A 42 4.00 -8.80 13.47
CA TYR A 42 2.64 -9.14 13.92
C TYR A 42 2.38 -10.65 13.89
N PHE A 43 2.77 -11.32 12.81
CA PHE A 43 2.58 -12.76 12.68
C PHE A 43 3.60 -13.60 13.46
N ASP A 44 4.68 -13.01 13.94
CA ASP A 44 5.62 -13.71 14.85
C ASP A 44 5.06 -13.86 16.27
N THR A 45 4.21 -12.93 16.71
CA THR A 45 3.69 -12.86 18.07
C THR A 45 2.29 -13.43 18.25
N SER A 46 1.48 -13.52 17.20
CA SER A 46 0.06 -13.88 17.24
C SER A 46 -0.24 -15.35 16.95
N SER A 47 0.60 -16.24 17.38
CA SER A 47 0.65 -17.66 16.99
C SER A 47 -0.59 -18.52 17.27
N SER A 48 -1.68 -18.00 17.86
CA SER A 48 -2.86 -18.80 18.22
C SER A 48 -4.16 -18.41 17.48
N THR A 49 -4.18 -17.30 16.72
CA THR A 49 -5.39 -16.86 16.03
C THR A 49 -5.36 -17.34 14.58
N GLU A 50 -6.25 -18.24 14.23
CA GLU A 50 -6.49 -18.64 12.85
C GLU A 50 -7.51 -17.69 12.22
N PHE A 51 -7.25 -17.31 10.95
CA PHE A 51 -8.15 -16.49 10.17
C PHE A 51 -8.72 -17.29 9.00
N ASP A 52 -9.96 -17.05 8.63
CA ASP A 52 -10.52 -17.62 7.40
C ASP A 52 -9.84 -16.99 6.18
N LEU A 53 -9.67 -15.67 6.19
CA LEU A 53 -9.08 -14.89 5.10
C LEU A 53 -8.16 -13.80 5.63
N ALA A 54 -6.97 -13.71 5.05
CA ALA A 54 -6.10 -12.55 5.18
C ALA A 54 -6.03 -11.81 3.84
N TYR A 55 -6.34 -10.51 3.84
CA TYR A 55 -6.13 -9.64 2.69
C TYR A 55 -4.88 -8.78 2.90
N LEU A 56 -3.94 -8.90 1.99
CA LEU A 56 -2.65 -8.19 2.01
C LEU A 56 -2.61 -7.19 0.86
N ASP A 57 -2.44 -5.92 1.19
CA ASP A 57 -2.29 -4.82 0.25
C ASP A 57 -0.99 -4.05 0.56
N PRO A 58 0.18 -4.65 0.26
CA PRO A 58 1.46 -4.04 0.59
C PRO A 58 1.79 -2.89 -0.36
N PRO A 59 2.63 -1.93 0.07
CA PRO A 59 3.27 -1.01 -0.87
C PRO A 59 4.04 -1.79 -1.94
N TYR A 60 3.83 -1.47 -3.21
CA TYR A 60 4.45 -2.18 -4.33
C TYR A 60 5.62 -1.43 -4.98
N ASN A 61 5.88 -0.17 -4.58
CA ASN A 61 6.93 0.67 -5.15
C ASN A 61 7.66 1.52 -4.10
N GLN A 62 8.57 2.39 -4.55
CA GLN A 62 9.38 3.26 -3.69
C GLN A 62 8.61 4.44 -3.05
N HIS A 63 7.33 4.61 -3.32
CA HIS A 63 6.54 5.73 -2.82
C HIS A 63 5.86 5.37 -1.49
N PRO A 64 6.45 5.73 -0.35
CA PRO A 64 5.93 5.31 0.94
C PRO A 64 4.70 6.13 1.36
N TYR A 65 3.75 5.48 1.99
CA TYR A 65 2.57 6.13 2.55
C TYR A 65 2.92 7.22 3.55
N GLY A 66 3.96 7.01 4.37
CA GLY A 66 4.41 7.98 5.36
C GLY A 66 4.82 9.33 4.77
N SER A 67 5.31 9.36 3.53
CA SER A 67 5.61 10.62 2.82
C SER A 67 4.44 11.13 1.97
N ASN A 68 3.67 10.23 1.35
CA ASN A 68 2.58 10.63 0.46
C ASN A 68 1.37 11.17 1.23
N TYR A 69 1.09 10.61 2.39
CA TYR A 69 -0.08 10.93 3.20
C TYR A 69 0.24 11.74 4.46
N PHE A 70 1.47 12.29 4.60
CA PHE A 70 1.85 12.99 5.83
C PHE A 70 0.93 14.17 6.17
N MET A 71 0.43 14.89 5.16
CA MET A 71 -0.51 15.99 5.37
C MET A 71 -1.84 15.50 5.94
N LEU A 72 -2.34 14.37 5.48
CA LEU A 72 -3.57 13.77 6.01
C LEU A 72 -3.34 13.25 7.44
N ASN A 73 -2.18 12.65 7.69
CA ASN A 73 -1.80 12.26 9.04
C ASN A 73 -1.70 13.46 9.98
N LEU A 74 -1.11 14.56 9.51
CA LEU A 74 -1.02 15.82 10.27
C LEU A 74 -2.41 16.37 10.62
N LEU A 75 -3.36 16.31 9.69
CA LEU A 75 -4.74 16.71 9.94
C LEU A 75 -5.43 15.78 10.95
N ALA A 76 -5.18 14.47 10.88
CA ALA A 76 -5.79 13.48 11.76
C ALA A 76 -5.23 13.51 13.18
N THR A 77 -3.91 13.68 13.34
CA THR A 77 -3.25 13.71 14.66
C THR A 77 -3.21 15.10 15.26
N TYR A 78 -3.25 16.14 14.43
CA TYR A 78 -3.07 17.54 14.77
C TYR A 78 -1.73 17.83 15.47
N GLU A 79 -0.73 16.97 15.24
CA GLU A 79 0.60 17.09 15.83
C GLU A 79 1.60 17.68 14.83
N ARG A 80 2.26 18.76 15.25
CA ARG A 80 3.26 19.40 14.40
C ARG A 80 4.54 18.55 14.32
N PRO A 81 5.08 18.26 13.12
CA PRO A 81 6.34 17.55 12.98
C PRO A 81 7.49 18.31 13.68
N ARG A 82 8.40 17.57 14.30
CA ARG A 82 9.57 18.16 14.96
C ARG A 82 10.53 18.77 13.97
N GLU A 83 10.81 18.02 12.91
CA GLU A 83 11.74 18.43 11.87
C GLU A 83 11.15 18.11 10.48
N ILE A 84 11.32 19.05 9.56
CA ILE A 84 10.85 18.94 8.17
C ILE A 84 12.04 19.13 7.24
N SER A 85 12.06 18.35 6.16
CA SER A 85 13.03 18.52 5.07
C SER A 85 12.89 19.90 4.42
N ASN A 86 13.97 20.64 4.31
CA ASN A 86 13.98 21.94 3.62
C ASN A 86 13.71 21.82 2.12
N VAL A 87 13.88 20.63 1.54
CA VAL A 87 13.68 20.37 0.10
C VAL A 87 12.26 19.93 -0.19
N SER A 88 11.76 18.93 0.53
CA SER A 88 10.46 18.30 0.25
C SER A 88 9.33 18.81 1.14
N GLY A 89 9.63 19.45 2.28
CA GLY A 89 8.64 19.86 3.26
C GLY A 89 7.99 18.68 4.02
N ILE A 90 8.52 17.47 3.84
CA ILE A 90 8.04 16.25 4.50
C ILE A 90 8.81 16.04 5.80
N PRO A 91 8.18 15.52 6.87
CA PRO A 91 8.91 15.13 8.08
C PRO A 91 10.08 14.21 7.75
N ILE A 92 11.24 14.40 8.39
CA ILE A 92 12.41 13.57 8.10
C ILE A 92 12.35 12.19 8.78
N ASP A 93 11.53 12.07 9.81
CA ASP A 93 11.27 10.87 10.62
C ASP A 93 10.06 10.05 10.17
N TRP A 94 9.56 10.27 8.93
CA TRP A 94 8.43 9.48 8.42
C TRP A 94 8.74 7.97 8.40
N ASN A 95 7.71 7.16 8.66
CA ASN A 95 7.82 5.71 8.73
C ASN A 95 8.29 5.10 7.39
N ARG A 96 9.37 4.32 7.44
CA ARG A 96 9.96 3.64 6.28
C ARG A 96 9.65 2.16 6.35
N SER A 97 9.03 1.64 5.31
CA SER A 97 8.68 0.22 5.22
C SER A 97 9.71 -0.56 4.39
N ARG A 98 9.97 -1.80 4.76
CA ARG A 98 10.76 -2.75 3.97
C ARG A 98 10.13 -3.00 2.60
N TYR A 99 8.81 -2.93 2.51
CA TYR A 99 8.05 -3.09 1.25
C TYR A 99 8.32 -1.97 0.23
N ASN A 100 8.80 -0.80 0.65
CA ASN A 100 9.23 0.28 -0.25
C ASN A 100 10.68 0.15 -0.72
N GLN A 101 11.39 -0.89 -0.33
CA GLN A 101 12.77 -1.16 -0.68
C GLN A 101 12.87 -2.35 -1.63
N ARG A 102 13.27 -2.12 -2.87
CA ARG A 102 13.31 -3.15 -3.93
C ARG A 102 14.01 -4.44 -3.52
N ARG A 103 15.07 -4.35 -2.70
CA ARG A 103 15.86 -5.52 -2.29
C ARG A 103 15.21 -6.32 -1.16
N GLU A 104 14.29 -5.74 -0.42
CA GLU A 104 13.69 -6.33 0.77
C GLU A 104 12.22 -6.69 0.58
N ALA A 105 11.52 -6.02 -0.32
CA ALA A 105 10.07 -6.14 -0.51
C ALA A 105 9.63 -7.59 -0.79
N GLU A 106 10.35 -8.30 -1.67
CA GLU A 106 10.03 -9.69 -2.03
C GLU A 106 10.14 -10.61 -0.82
N VAL A 107 11.28 -10.55 -0.12
CA VAL A 107 11.53 -11.40 1.06
C VAL A 107 10.50 -11.11 2.16
N ALA A 108 10.25 -9.83 2.45
CA ALA A 108 9.32 -9.42 3.48
C ALA A 108 7.89 -9.89 3.18
N LEU A 109 7.41 -9.73 1.94
CA LEU A 109 6.06 -10.12 1.56
C LEU A 109 5.86 -11.63 1.60
N PHE A 110 6.77 -12.40 0.98
CA PHE A 110 6.62 -13.85 0.97
C PHE A 110 6.81 -14.50 2.34
N GLU A 111 7.56 -13.87 3.23
CA GLU A 111 7.64 -14.26 4.64
C GLU A 111 6.26 -14.12 5.32
N VAL A 112 5.59 -12.99 5.16
CA VAL A 112 4.23 -12.77 5.69
C VAL A 112 3.24 -13.75 5.08
N ILE A 113 3.25 -13.96 3.76
CA ILE A 113 2.35 -14.92 3.09
C ILE A 113 2.52 -16.32 3.67
N LYS A 114 3.75 -16.77 3.86
CA LYS A 114 4.04 -18.11 4.40
C LYS A 114 3.63 -18.28 5.86
N ARG A 115 3.86 -17.27 6.69
CA ARG A 115 3.61 -17.32 8.14
C ARG A 115 2.18 -17.00 8.52
N CYS A 116 1.46 -16.26 7.69
CA CYS A 116 0.08 -15.85 7.96
C CYS A 116 -0.79 -17.09 8.27
N PRO A 117 -1.40 -17.16 9.47
CA PRO A 117 -2.21 -18.30 9.89
C PRO A 117 -3.65 -18.17 9.36
N ALA A 118 -3.79 -18.01 8.05
CA ALA A 118 -5.07 -17.91 7.38
C ALA A 118 -5.26 -19.08 6.40
N LYS A 119 -6.49 -19.60 6.32
CA LYS A 119 -6.88 -20.62 5.34
C LYS A 119 -6.75 -20.08 3.92
N TYR A 120 -7.20 -18.83 3.72
CA TYR A 120 -7.06 -18.12 2.46
C TYR A 120 -6.20 -16.88 2.62
N VAL A 121 -5.23 -16.70 1.72
CA VAL A 121 -4.43 -15.47 1.67
C VAL A 121 -4.66 -14.81 0.32
N MET A 122 -5.19 -13.60 0.35
CA MET A 122 -5.45 -12.78 -0.82
C MET A 122 -4.44 -11.65 -0.88
N VAL A 123 -3.74 -11.49 -2.00
CA VAL A 123 -2.72 -10.45 -2.17
C VAL A 123 -3.09 -9.59 -3.37
N SER A 124 -3.24 -8.27 -3.16
CA SER A 124 -3.35 -7.29 -4.22
C SER A 124 -1.96 -6.78 -4.61
N TYR A 125 -1.65 -6.75 -5.89
CA TYR A 125 -0.37 -6.26 -6.37
C TYR A 125 -0.46 -5.72 -7.80
N ASN A 126 0.48 -4.85 -8.18
CA ASN A 126 0.47 -4.15 -9.44
C ASN A 126 1.64 -4.57 -10.33
N SER A 127 1.43 -4.62 -11.65
CA SER A 127 2.45 -5.02 -12.62
C SER A 127 3.68 -4.08 -12.70
N GLU A 128 3.58 -2.84 -12.19
CA GLU A 128 4.71 -1.92 -12.05
C GLU A 128 5.45 -2.08 -10.71
N GLY A 129 5.04 -3.05 -9.88
CA GLY A 129 5.63 -3.29 -8.58
C GLY A 129 7.05 -3.88 -8.63
N PHE A 130 7.69 -3.93 -7.46
CA PHE A 130 9.06 -4.45 -7.35
C PHE A 130 9.18 -5.94 -7.61
N ILE A 131 8.10 -6.69 -7.31
CA ILE A 131 8.06 -8.15 -7.39
C ILE A 131 7.38 -8.52 -8.70
N PRO A 132 8.06 -9.23 -9.63
CA PRO A 132 7.47 -9.69 -10.87
C PRO A 132 6.32 -10.68 -10.65
N HIS A 133 5.35 -10.69 -11.55
CA HIS A 133 4.22 -11.62 -11.53
C HIS A 133 4.65 -13.09 -11.42
N GLU A 134 5.67 -13.48 -12.16
CA GLU A 134 6.20 -14.85 -12.19
C GLU A 134 6.71 -15.31 -10.81
N ARG A 135 7.21 -14.36 -10.00
CA ARG A 135 7.66 -14.67 -8.63
C ARG A 135 6.50 -15.00 -7.70
N PHE A 136 5.35 -14.31 -7.87
CA PHE A 136 4.13 -14.67 -7.15
C PHE A 136 3.65 -16.07 -7.53
N LEU A 137 3.62 -16.38 -8.84
CA LEU A 137 3.24 -17.70 -9.32
C LEU A 137 4.14 -18.78 -8.73
N ASP A 138 5.45 -18.61 -8.82
CA ASP A 138 6.43 -19.58 -8.32
C ASP A 138 6.29 -19.80 -6.80
N VAL A 139 6.34 -18.74 -6.02
CA VAL A 139 6.37 -18.88 -4.56
C VAL A 139 5.03 -19.30 -3.96
N MET A 140 3.92 -18.72 -4.44
CA MET A 140 2.62 -19.01 -3.86
C MET A 140 2.07 -20.38 -4.28
N SER A 141 2.36 -20.86 -5.50
CA SER A 141 1.97 -22.21 -5.92
C SER A 141 2.65 -23.32 -5.10
N ASN A 142 3.81 -23.03 -4.53
CA ASN A 142 4.48 -23.94 -3.59
C ASN A 142 3.89 -23.92 -2.17
N CYS A 143 3.00 -22.95 -1.87
CA CYS A 143 2.38 -22.83 -0.55
C CYS A 143 0.95 -23.39 -0.49
N GLY A 144 0.33 -23.68 -1.64
CA GLY A 144 -1.03 -24.18 -1.71
C GLY A 144 -1.65 -24.00 -3.10
N LYS A 145 -2.98 -24.04 -3.19
CA LYS A 145 -3.70 -23.86 -4.43
C LYS A 145 -3.85 -22.37 -4.75
N LEU A 146 -3.20 -21.93 -5.83
CA LEU A 146 -3.20 -20.55 -6.30
C LEU A 146 -4.23 -20.32 -7.40
N SER A 147 -5.01 -19.24 -7.27
CA SER A 147 -5.85 -18.65 -8.32
C SER A 147 -5.45 -17.19 -8.51
N VAL A 148 -5.48 -16.69 -9.75
CA VAL A 148 -5.13 -15.32 -10.06
C VAL A 148 -6.25 -14.65 -10.85
N LEU A 149 -6.63 -13.45 -10.43
CA LEU A 149 -7.50 -12.56 -11.18
C LEU A 149 -6.67 -11.39 -11.68
N GLU A 150 -6.87 -11.01 -12.94
CA GLU A 150 -6.16 -9.93 -13.59
C GLU A 150 -7.15 -8.90 -14.10
N THR A 151 -6.85 -7.63 -13.87
CA THR A 151 -7.69 -6.52 -14.33
C THR A 151 -6.81 -5.44 -14.93
N PRO A 152 -7.03 -5.04 -16.20
CA PRO A 152 -6.36 -3.88 -16.75
C PRO A 152 -6.84 -2.61 -16.05
N TYR A 153 -5.92 -1.79 -15.61
CA TYR A 153 -6.21 -0.55 -14.89
C TYR A 153 -5.49 0.64 -15.51
N ASN A 154 -6.16 1.78 -15.57
CA ASN A 154 -5.56 3.02 -16.03
C ASN A 154 -4.67 3.59 -14.94
N THR A 155 -3.37 3.71 -15.20
CA THR A 155 -2.46 4.33 -14.24
C THR A 155 -2.89 5.75 -13.91
N PHE A 156 -3.03 6.04 -12.62
CA PHE A 156 -3.15 7.42 -12.15
C PHE A 156 -1.81 8.12 -12.32
N ARG A 157 -1.69 8.93 -13.35
CA ARG A 157 -0.47 9.68 -13.64
C ARG A 157 -0.65 11.13 -13.26
N GLY A 158 -0.23 11.45 -12.07
CA GLY A 158 -0.19 12.82 -11.55
C GLY A 158 0.84 13.73 -12.21
N SER A 159 1.66 13.32 -13.20
CA SER A 159 2.63 14.24 -13.84
C SER A 159 3.39 13.70 -15.07
N ARG A 160 3.61 14.58 -15.92
CA ARG A 160 4.70 15.18 -16.75
C ARG A 160 5.52 14.33 -17.73
N ASN A 161 5.58 12.99 -17.71
CA ASN A 161 6.34 12.23 -18.71
C ASN A 161 5.54 11.04 -19.24
N LEU A 162 4.46 11.36 -19.98
CA LEU A 162 3.56 10.36 -20.59
C LEU A 162 4.12 9.73 -21.88
N ASN A 163 5.19 10.27 -22.43
CA ASN A 163 5.59 9.96 -23.81
C ASN A 163 6.22 8.56 -24.00
N ASN A 164 6.62 7.84 -22.91
CA ASN A 164 7.36 6.58 -23.05
C ASN A 164 6.93 5.47 -22.08
N ARG A 165 5.74 5.55 -21.45
CA ARG A 165 5.27 4.49 -20.54
C ARG A 165 3.86 4.02 -20.93
N PRO A 166 3.56 2.73 -20.81
CA PRO A 166 2.21 2.22 -21.07
C PRO A 166 1.18 2.92 -20.18
N ILE A 167 0.04 3.26 -20.77
CA ILE A 167 -1.07 3.95 -20.06
C ILE A 167 -1.80 2.98 -19.14
N HIS A 168 -1.68 1.69 -19.42
CA HIS A 168 -2.35 0.63 -18.68
C HIS A 168 -1.33 -0.16 -17.86
N VAL A 169 -1.73 -0.50 -16.65
CA VAL A 169 -1.09 -1.49 -15.78
C VAL A 169 -2.06 -2.63 -15.55
N THR A 170 -1.54 -3.78 -15.16
CA THR A 170 -2.36 -4.89 -14.72
C THR A 170 -2.35 -4.91 -13.20
N GLU A 171 -3.54 -4.86 -12.61
CA GLU A 171 -3.75 -5.17 -11.20
C GLU A 171 -4.01 -6.66 -11.07
N PHE A 172 -3.25 -7.29 -10.19
CA PHE A 172 -3.36 -8.71 -9.88
C PHE A 172 -4.00 -8.91 -8.51
N LEU A 173 -4.88 -9.88 -8.42
CA LEU A 173 -5.37 -10.38 -7.16
C LEU A 173 -5.04 -11.87 -7.08
N TYR A 174 -4.07 -12.21 -6.25
CA TYR A 174 -3.63 -13.58 -6.00
C TYR A 174 -4.43 -14.16 -4.84
N LEU A 175 -5.11 -15.27 -5.04
CA LEU A 175 -5.83 -16.00 -4.00
C LEU A 175 -5.15 -17.35 -3.79
N LEU A 176 -4.58 -17.52 -2.61
CA LEU A 176 -3.95 -18.75 -2.15
C LEU A 176 -4.86 -19.47 -1.14
N GLU A 177 -5.18 -20.71 -1.40
CA GLU A 177 -5.78 -21.65 -0.45
C GLU A 177 -4.66 -22.55 0.10
N LYS A 178 -4.36 -22.40 1.40
CA LYS A 178 -3.32 -23.18 2.10
C LYS A 178 -3.79 -24.55 2.52
#